data_c3e6d514420767fd332c66b3ff125a23
#
_entry.id   c3e6d514420767fd332c66b3ff125a23
#
_cell.length_a   1.000
_cell.length_b   1.000
_cell.length_c   1.000
_cell.angle_alpha   90.00
_cell.angle_beta   90.00
_cell.angle_gamma   90.00
#
_symmetry.space_group_name_H-M   'P 1'
#
loop_
_entity.id
_entity.type
_entity.pdbx_description
1 polymer ?
#
loop_
_entity_poly.entity_id
_entity_poly.type
_entity_poly.pdbx_seq_one_letter_code
_entity_poly.pdbx_strand_id
1 'polypeptide(L)'
;MVWSNIYNKYLSCKIDKDGYQDLLLVCEDGKRRHFRVHRLVAMVYLGNPEELPVVMHLDNNKSNNHFSNLKWGTVQENTQQAYDDGCCSCNRTVYLYDRRNKYLIKKFNSISELARYFDFNSGYITALSKIAEGSKPQPCKGKLVNYIITFERL
;
A
#
# COMPACT_ATOMS: atom_id res chain seq x y z
N MET A 1 22.57 -0.46 -7.16
CA MET A 1 22.73 -0.32 -8.63
C MET A 1 23.06 -1.69 -9.21
N VAL A 2 22.59 -2.01 -10.39
CA VAL A 2 22.84 -3.29 -11.07
C VAL A 2 23.85 -3.05 -12.19
N TRP A 3 24.95 -3.80 -12.14
CA TRP A 3 26.01 -3.73 -13.15
C TRP A 3 25.76 -4.71 -14.28
N SER A 4 25.98 -4.31 -15.51
CA SER A 4 25.92 -5.20 -16.68
C SER A 4 27.32 -5.52 -17.20
N ASN A 5 27.71 -6.77 -17.12
CA ASN A 5 28.98 -7.24 -17.70
C ASN A 5 28.98 -7.16 -19.23
N ILE A 6 27.80 -7.30 -19.87
CA ILE A 6 27.67 -7.23 -21.34
C ILE A 6 27.92 -5.81 -21.85
N TYR A 7 27.37 -4.81 -21.16
CA TYR A 7 27.47 -3.40 -21.59
C TYR A 7 28.56 -2.63 -20.82
N ASN A 8 29.24 -3.27 -19.89
CA ASN A 8 30.28 -2.69 -19.02
C ASN A 8 29.85 -1.35 -18.39
N LYS A 9 28.61 -1.31 -17.86
CA LYS A 9 28.03 -0.13 -17.22
C LYS A 9 26.94 -0.47 -16.23
N TYR A 10 26.62 0.49 -15.38
CA TYR A 10 25.42 0.41 -14.53
C TYR A 10 24.15 0.58 -15.36
N LEU A 11 23.17 -0.28 -15.09
CA LEU A 11 21.87 -0.18 -15.70
C LEU A 11 21.02 0.86 -14.98
N SER A 12 20.27 1.64 -15.74
CA SER A 12 19.31 2.60 -15.18
C SER A 12 18.05 1.87 -14.73
N CYS A 13 17.67 2.08 -13.47
CA CYS A 13 16.39 1.65 -12.95
C CYS A 13 15.33 2.72 -13.24
N LYS A 14 14.13 2.29 -13.61
CA LYS A 14 12.93 3.15 -13.66
C LYS A 14 12.08 2.86 -12.44
N ILE A 15 11.32 3.84 -11.98
CA ILE A 15 10.30 3.65 -10.94
C ILE A 15 8.99 3.32 -11.65
N ASP A 16 8.39 2.17 -11.29
CA ASP A 16 7.07 1.79 -11.81
C ASP A 16 5.94 2.61 -11.15
N LYS A 17 4.72 2.47 -11.66
CA LYS A 17 3.53 3.16 -11.13
C LYS A 17 3.23 2.86 -9.66
N ASP A 18 3.73 1.73 -9.17
CA ASP A 18 3.56 1.26 -7.80
C ASP A 18 4.70 1.71 -6.88
N GLY A 19 5.70 2.43 -7.41
CA GLY A 19 6.84 2.96 -6.68
C GLY A 19 8.04 2.00 -6.55
N TYR A 20 8.04 0.87 -7.26
CA TYR A 20 9.16 -0.07 -7.26
C TYR A 20 10.21 0.28 -8.31
N GLN A 21 11.46 0.01 -7.99
CA GLN A 21 12.55 0.09 -8.97
C GLN A 21 12.49 -1.11 -9.92
N ASP A 22 12.46 -0.82 -11.21
CA ASP A 22 12.31 -1.78 -12.29
C ASP A 22 13.46 -1.70 -13.29
N LEU A 23 13.88 -2.85 -13.81
CA LEU A 23 14.95 -3.01 -14.80
C LEU A 23 14.44 -3.77 -16.01
N LEU A 24 14.83 -3.33 -17.19
CA LEU A 24 14.64 -4.05 -18.43
C LEU A 24 15.89 -4.86 -18.74
N LEU A 25 15.79 -6.19 -18.69
CA LEU A 25 16.88 -7.12 -18.98
C LEU A 25 16.57 -7.94 -20.25
N VAL A 26 17.63 -8.34 -20.93
CA VAL A 26 17.58 -9.31 -22.03
C VAL A 26 17.77 -10.69 -21.42
N CYS A 27 16.81 -11.59 -21.61
CA CYS A 27 16.87 -12.98 -21.16
C CYS A 27 17.64 -13.85 -22.16
N GLU A 28 17.97 -15.09 -21.78
CA GLU A 28 18.68 -16.06 -22.64
C GLU A 28 17.96 -16.34 -23.96
N ASP A 29 16.63 -16.25 -23.97
CA ASP A 29 15.77 -16.37 -25.17
C ASP A 29 15.80 -15.13 -26.08
N GLY A 30 16.67 -14.15 -25.80
CA GLY A 30 16.80 -12.89 -26.52
C GLY A 30 15.66 -11.88 -26.26
N LYS A 31 14.66 -12.24 -25.49
CA LYS A 31 13.51 -11.36 -25.18
C LYS A 31 13.84 -10.39 -24.05
N ARG A 32 13.29 -9.21 -24.16
CA ARG A 32 13.39 -8.18 -23.09
C ARG A 32 12.25 -8.36 -22.12
N ARG A 33 12.58 -8.44 -20.83
CA ARG A 33 11.60 -8.55 -19.74
C ARG A 33 11.90 -7.56 -18.62
N HIS A 34 10.85 -7.10 -17.97
CA HIS A 34 10.94 -6.25 -16.81
C HIS A 34 11.12 -7.07 -15.54
N PHE A 35 12.06 -6.64 -14.70
CA PHE A 35 12.36 -7.26 -13.42
C PHE A 35 12.42 -6.21 -12.33
N ARG A 36 11.69 -6.43 -11.25
CA ARG A 36 11.78 -5.60 -10.05
C ARG A 36 13.09 -5.84 -9.34
N VAL A 37 13.82 -4.77 -9.00
CA VAL A 37 15.18 -4.84 -8.42
C VAL A 37 15.17 -5.64 -7.11
N HIS A 38 14.23 -5.40 -6.18
CA HIS A 38 14.13 -6.14 -4.93
C HIS A 38 14.03 -7.66 -5.13
N ARG A 39 13.30 -8.12 -6.16
CA ARG A 39 13.20 -9.55 -6.47
C ARG A 39 14.51 -10.12 -6.94
N LEU A 40 15.25 -9.41 -7.80
CA LEU A 40 16.58 -9.83 -8.25
C LEU A 40 17.56 -9.93 -7.07
N VAL A 41 17.55 -8.93 -6.18
CA VAL A 41 18.37 -8.94 -4.98
C VAL A 41 18.01 -10.12 -4.07
N ALA A 42 16.73 -10.34 -3.82
CA ALA A 42 16.27 -11.45 -2.98
C ALA A 42 16.66 -12.82 -3.57
N MET A 43 16.51 -13.00 -4.88
CA MET A 43 16.91 -14.24 -5.57
C MET A 43 18.41 -14.54 -5.44
N VAL A 44 19.26 -13.51 -5.46
CA VAL A 44 20.72 -13.67 -5.42
C VAL A 44 21.24 -13.85 -3.98
N TYR A 45 20.68 -13.11 -3.03
CA TYR A 45 21.29 -12.99 -1.69
C TYR A 45 20.53 -13.71 -0.57
N LEU A 46 19.23 -13.98 -0.73
CA LEU A 46 18.43 -14.53 0.37
C LEU A 46 18.09 -16.02 0.19
N GLY A 47 18.24 -16.57 -1.03
CA GLY A 47 17.69 -17.89 -1.33
C GLY A 47 16.19 -17.95 -1.11
N ASN A 48 15.53 -18.97 -1.63
CA ASN A 48 14.09 -19.18 -1.42
C ASN A 48 13.79 -20.70 -1.37
N PRO A 49 14.21 -21.40 -0.32
CA PRO A 49 14.06 -22.86 -0.23
C PRO A 49 12.60 -23.30 -0.14
N GLU A 50 11.70 -22.42 0.34
CA GLU A 50 10.27 -22.69 0.51
C GLU A 50 9.44 -22.20 -0.68
N GLU A 51 10.08 -21.73 -1.77
CA GLU A 51 9.42 -21.21 -2.97
C GLU A 51 8.34 -20.13 -2.70
N LEU A 52 8.60 -19.29 -1.70
CA LEU A 52 7.67 -18.25 -1.30
C LEU A 52 7.45 -17.21 -2.41
N PRO A 53 6.19 -16.79 -2.66
CA PRO A 53 5.85 -16.01 -3.86
C PRO A 53 6.19 -14.53 -3.79
N VAL A 54 6.33 -13.96 -2.59
CA VAL A 54 6.44 -12.51 -2.38
C VAL A 54 7.78 -12.14 -1.76
N VAL A 55 8.38 -11.03 -2.23
CA VAL A 55 9.49 -10.36 -1.55
C VAL A 55 8.95 -9.10 -0.87
N MET A 56 9.18 -9.00 0.42
CA MET A 56 8.68 -7.92 1.28
C MET A 56 9.82 -7.00 1.68
N HIS A 57 9.54 -5.68 1.81
CA HIS A 57 10.45 -4.71 2.41
C HIS A 57 10.12 -4.60 3.90
N LEU A 58 11.12 -4.80 4.76
CA LEU A 58 10.92 -4.78 6.22
C LEU A 58 10.57 -3.37 6.73
N ASP A 59 11.09 -2.33 6.08
CA ASP A 59 10.84 -0.92 6.40
C ASP A 59 9.71 -0.28 5.57
N ASN A 60 8.99 -1.06 4.75
CA ASN A 60 7.99 -0.60 3.78
C ASN A 60 8.51 0.40 2.72
N ASN A 61 9.80 0.65 2.66
CA ASN A 61 10.40 1.55 1.68
C ASN A 61 10.77 0.78 0.40
N LYS A 62 9.93 0.89 -0.61
CA LYS A 62 10.11 0.23 -1.92
C LYS A 62 11.38 0.62 -2.67
N SER A 63 12.06 1.68 -2.26
CA SER A 63 13.34 2.12 -2.82
C SER A 63 14.55 1.50 -2.10
N ASN A 64 14.38 0.98 -0.88
CA ASN A 64 15.43 0.37 -0.10
C ASN A 64 15.57 -1.13 -0.43
N ASN A 65 16.22 -1.43 -1.54
CA ASN A 65 16.39 -2.79 -2.04
C ASN A 65 17.66 -3.48 -1.50
N HIS A 66 18.19 -3.05 -0.36
CA HIS A 66 19.29 -3.74 0.30
C HIS A 66 18.82 -5.10 0.82
N PHE A 67 19.62 -6.14 0.66
CA PHE A 67 19.22 -7.51 0.99
C PHE A 67 18.80 -7.68 2.47
N SER A 68 19.44 -6.95 3.40
CA SER A 68 19.09 -6.98 4.83
C SER A 68 17.70 -6.39 5.13
N ASN A 69 17.13 -5.62 4.19
CA ASN A 69 15.79 -5.03 4.29
C ASN A 69 14.73 -5.87 3.57
N LEU A 70 15.11 -6.99 2.97
CA LEU A 70 14.22 -7.84 2.19
C LEU A 70 14.01 -9.19 2.88
N LYS A 71 12.82 -9.73 2.76
CA LYS A 71 12.53 -11.12 3.11
C LYS A 71 11.57 -11.76 2.12
N TRP A 72 11.67 -13.07 1.93
CA TRP A 72 10.63 -13.86 1.28
C TRP A 72 9.47 -14.07 2.23
N GLY A 73 8.26 -14.12 1.70
CA GLY A 73 7.05 -14.35 2.48
C GLY A 73 5.88 -14.77 1.63
N THR A 74 4.79 -15.10 2.31
CA THR A 74 3.50 -15.42 1.70
C THR A 74 2.72 -14.14 1.37
N VAL A 75 1.70 -14.27 0.52
CA VAL A 75 0.76 -13.16 0.25
C VAL A 75 0.04 -12.75 1.52
N GLN A 76 -0.27 -13.70 2.41
CA GLN A 76 -0.95 -13.44 3.68
C GLN A 76 -0.08 -12.62 4.62
N GLU A 77 1.20 -12.99 4.79
CA GLU A 77 2.15 -12.24 5.62
C GLU A 77 2.35 -10.82 5.11
N ASN A 78 2.50 -10.65 3.78
CA ASN A 78 2.63 -9.32 3.19
C ASN A 78 1.39 -8.45 3.42
N THR A 79 0.21 -9.05 3.34
CA THR A 79 -1.04 -8.35 3.64
C THR A 79 -1.13 -8.01 5.12
N GLN A 80 -0.78 -8.94 6.00
CA GLN A 80 -0.77 -8.70 7.45
C GLN A 80 0.20 -7.60 7.83
N GLN A 81 1.44 -7.62 7.31
CA GLN A 81 2.41 -6.56 7.54
C GLN A 81 1.86 -5.19 7.12
N ALA A 82 1.23 -5.10 5.94
CA ALA A 82 0.61 -3.84 5.48
C ALA A 82 -0.51 -3.35 6.41
N TYR A 83 -1.23 -4.26 7.07
CA TYR A 83 -2.21 -3.92 8.11
C TYR A 83 -1.55 -3.43 9.40
N ASP A 84 -0.54 -4.13 9.88
CA ASP A 84 0.14 -3.83 11.14
C ASP A 84 0.89 -2.48 11.04
N ASP A 85 1.46 -2.18 9.88
CA ASP A 85 2.17 -0.93 9.58
C ASP A 85 1.23 0.23 9.22
N GLY A 86 -0.08 0.02 9.24
CA GLY A 86 -1.07 1.06 8.95
C GLY A 86 -1.05 1.56 7.50
N CYS A 87 -0.41 0.82 6.58
CA CYS A 87 -0.33 1.17 5.16
C CYS A 87 -1.68 1.01 4.43
N CYS A 88 -2.63 0.29 5.02
CA CYS A 88 -3.98 0.19 4.50
C CYS A 88 -4.83 1.36 5.00
N SER A 89 -5.34 2.19 4.09
CA SER A 89 -6.26 3.29 4.42
C SER A 89 -7.52 2.82 5.16
N CYS A 90 -7.89 1.55 5.03
CA CYS A 90 -9.01 0.94 5.74
C CYS A 90 -8.78 0.76 7.25
N ASN A 91 -7.52 0.76 7.73
CA ASN A 91 -7.16 0.62 9.16
C ASN A 91 -6.84 1.96 9.84
N ARG A 92 -6.95 3.08 9.13
CA ARG A 92 -6.78 4.39 9.76
C ARG A 92 -7.97 4.68 10.66
N THR A 93 -7.66 5.23 11.84
CA THR A 93 -8.68 5.75 12.75
C THR A 93 -9.56 6.79 12.04
N VAL A 94 -10.86 6.65 12.19
CA VAL A 94 -11.85 7.56 11.61
C VAL A 94 -12.62 8.24 12.71
N TYR A 95 -12.76 9.55 12.60
CA TYR A 95 -13.54 10.35 13.52
C TYR A 95 -14.83 10.78 12.87
N LEU A 96 -15.94 10.63 13.58
CA LEU A 96 -17.26 11.04 13.20
C LEU A 96 -17.70 12.20 14.08
N TYR A 97 -17.95 13.34 13.47
CA TYR A 97 -18.41 14.54 14.16
C TYR A 97 -19.82 14.93 13.74
N ASP A 98 -20.56 15.55 14.64
CA ASP A 98 -21.78 16.28 14.29
C ASP A 98 -21.41 17.49 13.42
N ARG A 99 -22.15 17.68 12.32
CA ARG A 99 -21.84 18.75 11.35
C ARG A 99 -22.15 20.15 11.85
N ARG A 100 -23.12 20.28 12.77
CA ARG A 100 -23.58 21.59 13.24
C ARG A 100 -22.66 22.17 14.31
N ASN A 101 -22.34 21.36 15.31
CA ASN A 101 -21.61 21.79 16.50
C ASN A 101 -20.15 21.30 16.55
N LYS A 102 -19.76 20.44 15.60
CA LYS A 102 -18.43 19.81 15.50
C LYS A 102 -18.04 18.98 16.72
N TYR A 103 -18.99 18.50 17.51
CA TYR A 103 -18.68 17.57 18.60
C TYR A 103 -18.37 16.19 18.06
N LEU A 104 -17.34 15.55 18.64
CA LEU A 104 -16.97 14.17 18.34
C LEU A 104 -18.10 13.24 18.83
N ILE A 105 -18.75 12.57 17.89
CA ILE A 105 -19.79 11.59 18.19
C ILE A 105 -19.17 10.25 18.50
N LYS A 106 -18.26 9.79 17.64
CA LYS A 106 -17.63 8.48 17.78
C LYS A 106 -16.29 8.39 17.04
N LYS A 107 -15.41 7.55 17.58
CA LYS A 107 -14.16 7.13 16.97
C LYS A 107 -14.31 5.68 16.50
N PHE A 108 -13.83 5.40 15.29
CA PHE A 108 -13.80 4.06 14.68
C PHE A 108 -12.34 3.68 14.37
N ASN A 109 -12.02 2.41 14.47
CA ASN A 109 -10.68 1.92 14.19
C ASN A 109 -10.41 1.79 12.68
N SER A 110 -11.48 1.82 11.87
CA SER A 110 -11.36 1.73 10.41
C SER A 110 -12.59 2.31 9.70
N ILE A 111 -12.42 2.63 8.41
CA ILE A 111 -13.55 2.97 7.52
C ILE A 111 -14.56 1.84 7.41
N SER A 112 -14.11 0.59 7.45
CA SER A 112 -14.99 -0.58 7.39
C SER A 112 -15.89 -0.69 8.63
N GLU A 113 -15.39 -0.31 9.81
CA GLU A 113 -16.19 -0.24 11.03
C GLU A 113 -17.23 0.87 10.95
N LEU A 114 -16.86 2.05 10.43
CA LEU A 114 -17.80 3.15 10.15
C LEU A 114 -18.87 2.74 9.15
N ALA A 115 -18.51 2.04 8.07
CA ALA A 115 -19.44 1.58 7.06
C ALA A 115 -20.48 0.61 7.66
N ARG A 116 -20.06 -0.31 8.50
CA ARG A 116 -20.96 -1.23 9.23
C ARG A 116 -21.87 -0.49 10.19
N TYR A 117 -21.39 0.53 10.87
CA TYR A 117 -22.20 1.33 11.79
C TYR A 117 -23.37 2.03 11.09
N PHE A 118 -23.19 2.45 9.82
CA PHE A 118 -24.25 3.05 9.00
C PHE A 118 -24.98 2.06 8.09
N ASP A 119 -24.68 0.76 8.20
CA ASP A 119 -25.23 -0.29 7.34
C ASP A 119 -24.99 -0.01 5.84
N PHE A 120 -23.74 0.34 5.51
CA PHE A 120 -23.29 0.50 4.13
C PHE A 120 -22.64 -0.78 3.61
N ASN A 121 -22.88 -1.09 2.34
CA ASN A 121 -22.20 -2.21 1.68
C ASN A 121 -20.72 -1.88 1.36
N SER A 122 -19.96 -2.91 0.99
CA SER A 122 -18.52 -2.79 0.70
C SER A 122 -18.18 -1.79 -0.42
N GLY A 123 -19.09 -1.55 -1.36
CA GLY A 123 -18.90 -0.57 -2.44
C GLY A 123 -18.75 0.88 -1.96
N TYR A 124 -19.27 1.20 -0.78
CA TYR A 124 -19.14 2.54 -0.19
C TYR A 124 -17.81 2.80 0.52
N ILE A 125 -17.02 1.77 0.85
CA ILE A 125 -15.77 1.90 1.61
C ILE A 125 -14.79 2.85 0.93
N THR A 126 -14.56 2.69 -0.37
CA THR A 126 -13.67 3.58 -1.14
C THR A 126 -14.17 5.02 -1.19
N ALA A 127 -15.50 5.23 -1.28
CA ALA A 127 -16.08 6.57 -1.28
C ALA A 127 -15.92 7.24 0.08
N LEU A 128 -16.15 6.51 1.18
CA LEU A 128 -15.97 7.00 2.55
C LEU A 128 -14.52 7.36 2.84
N SER A 129 -13.55 6.54 2.38
CA SER A 129 -12.12 6.83 2.52
C SER A 129 -11.77 8.17 1.85
N LYS A 130 -12.20 8.38 0.60
CA LYS A 130 -11.97 9.64 -0.13
C LYS A 130 -12.62 10.86 0.54
N ILE A 131 -13.76 10.69 1.20
CA ILE A 131 -14.41 11.74 1.99
C ILE A 131 -13.57 12.05 3.24
N ALA A 132 -13.13 11.02 3.96
CA ALA A 132 -12.33 11.17 5.17
C ALA A 132 -10.95 11.77 4.92
N GLU A 133 -10.36 11.54 3.75
CA GLU A 133 -9.10 12.15 3.26
C GLU A 133 -9.28 13.60 2.76
N GLY A 134 -10.53 14.07 2.61
CA GLY A 134 -10.81 15.37 2.02
C GLY A 134 -10.73 15.43 0.49
N SER A 135 -10.45 14.30 -0.18
CA SER A 135 -10.42 14.23 -1.66
C SER A 135 -11.81 14.30 -2.30
N LYS A 136 -12.86 14.10 -1.49
CA LYS A 136 -14.26 14.31 -1.89
C LYS A 136 -14.97 15.18 -0.86
N PRO A 137 -15.93 15.99 -1.29
CA PRO A 137 -16.72 16.81 -0.37
C PRO A 137 -17.53 15.95 0.60
N GLN A 138 -17.75 16.46 1.80
CA GLN A 138 -18.65 15.83 2.77
C GLN A 138 -20.06 15.69 2.19
N PRO A 139 -20.78 14.59 2.48
CA PRO A 139 -22.08 14.32 1.90
C PRO A 139 -23.11 15.42 2.23
N CYS A 140 -23.87 15.84 1.23
CA CYS A 140 -24.95 16.79 1.38
C CYS A 140 -26.35 16.14 1.42
N LYS A 141 -26.42 14.83 1.19
CA LYS A 141 -27.68 14.04 1.16
C LYS A 141 -27.44 12.65 1.77
N GLY A 142 -28.53 12.02 2.18
CA GLY A 142 -28.51 10.64 2.70
C GLY A 142 -28.13 10.52 4.18
N LYS A 143 -27.79 9.32 4.61
CA LYS A 143 -27.50 8.96 6.02
C LYS A 143 -26.38 9.80 6.66
N LEU A 144 -25.48 10.35 5.85
CA LEU A 144 -24.29 11.08 6.33
C LEU A 144 -24.41 12.61 6.29
N VAL A 145 -25.55 13.16 5.92
CA VAL A 145 -25.75 14.61 5.72
C VAL A 145 -25.43 15.44 6.96
N ASN A 146 -25.69 14.90 8.15
CA ASN A 146 -25.49 15.58 9.43
C ASN A 146 -24.12 15.33 10.07
N TYR A 147 -23.21 14.66 9.37
CA TYR A 147 -21.94 14.23 9.92
C TYR A 147 -20.75 14.77 9.13
N ILE A 148 -19.61 14.90 9.81
CA ILE A 148 -18.29 15.11 9.22
C ILE A 148 -17.49 13.85 9.48
N ILE A 149 -16.88 13.32 8.44
CA ILE A 149 -16.00 12.14 8.48
C ILE A 149 -14.60 12.59 8.12
N THR A 150 -13.63 12.28 8.98
CA THR A 150 -12.22 12.64 8.77
C THR A 150 -11.30 11.62 9.42
N PHE A 151 -10.06 11.52 8.90
CA PHE A 151 -8.97 10.78 9.55
C PHE A 151 -8.22 11.65 10.58
N GLU A 152 -8.41 12.95 10.57
CA GLU A 152 -7.78 13.87 11.50
C GLU A 152 -8.75 14.25 12.61
N ARG A 153 -8.21 14.48 13.81
CA ARG A 153 -8.98 14.98 14.93
C ARG A 153 -9.16 16.49 14.75
N LEU A 154 -10.41 16.96 14.72
CA LEU A 154 -10.74 18.39 14.64
C LEU A 154 -10.50 19.10 15.96
#